data_f46f727d048f61853f5801e5e0b00b2f
#
_entry.id   f46f727d048f61853f5801e5e0b00b2f
#
_cell.length_a   1.000
_cell.length_b   1.000
_cell.length_c   1.000
_cell.angle_alpha   90.00
_cell.angle_beta   90.00
_cell.angle_gamma   90.00
#
_symmetry.space_group_name_H-M   'P 1'
#
loop_
_entity.id
_entity.type
_entity.pdbx_description
1 polymer ?
#
loop_
_entity_poly.entity_id
_entity_poly.type
_entity_poly.pdbx_seq_one_letter_code
_entity_poly.pdbx_strand_id
1 'polypeptide(L)'
;MKILKRMNKSNNRKNSGFTLVELVIVMAIMGILGLAVTGFIGTSTKQYKYATKDVDLQYEAQLTMNQIGNLIIDAQKGVKYEPATVAAPVEVASVNPEAGYIATASAEEASSEEASSEETSSDSKLIIYNKDCTYNIIYRPSEHKIYLRKDTLDTATGAVKADGQGKESLMAENVIGFTPDLSEAESKNSVGLVVDFKAGDKKYTSKQNFTMRNKVPTGADVEYVAPVEPISVHIYYGGRDVSGQSISYVRRDNSNVLEL
;
A
#
# COMPACT_ATOMS: atom_id res chain seq x y z
N MET A 1 -80.51 -60.39 -0.88
CA MET A 1 -79.32 -59.90 -0.14
C MET A 1 -78.09 -60.47 -0.80
N LYS A 2 -77.39 -59.69 -1.71
CA LYS A 2 -76.18 -60.15 -2.44
C LYS A 2 -74.94 -59.62 -1.72
N ILE A 3 -74.19 -60.56 -1.15
CA ILE A 3 -72.92 -60.27 -0.48
C ILE A 3 -71.85 -60.11 -1.55
N LEU A 4 -71.33 -58.89 -1.74
CA LEU A 4 -70.23 -58.62 -2.63
C LEU A 4 -68.90 -59.07 -1.95
N LYS A 5 -68.36 -60.19 -2.46
CA LYS A 5 -67.05 -60.72 -2.09
C LYS A 5 -65.95 -59.82 -2.64
N ARG A 6 -65.35 -58.96 -1.77
CA ARG A 6 -64.20 -58.15 -2.09
C ARG A 6 -62.99 -59.01 -2.36
N MET A 7 -62.58 -59.12 -3.62
CA MET A 7 -61.32 -59.77 -4.00
C MET A 7 -60.16 -58.88 -3.60
N ASN A 8 -59.48 -59.33 -2.55
CA ASN A 8 -58.20 -58.69 -2.13
C ASN A 8 -57.15 -59.14 -3.15
N LYS A 9 -56.79 -58.20 -4.07
CA LYS A 9 -55.73 -58.42 -5.05
C LYS A 9 -54.39 -58.19 -4.33
N SER A 10 -53.80 -59.25 -3.82
CA SER A 10 -52.46 -59.29 -3.29
C SER A 10 -51.49 -58.89 -4.37
N ASN A 11 -50.96 -57.67 -4.24
CA ASN A 11 -49.90 -57.15 -5.10
C ASN A 11 -48.58 -57.84 -4.70
N ASN A 12 -48.35 -59.05 -5.26
CA ASN A 12 -47.11 -59.79 -5.12
C ASN A 12 -46.01 -59.01 -5.89
N ARG A 13 -45.41 -58.01 -5.24
CA ARG A 13 -44.19 -57.38 -5.75
C ARG A 13 -43.10 -58.44 -5.73
N LYS A 14 -42.75 -58.91 -6.90
CA LYS A 14 -41.61 -59.82 -7.09
C LYS A 14 -40.39 -58.97 -6.73
N ASN A 15 -39.76 -59.25 -5.60
CA ASN A 15 -38.44 -58.69 -5.25
C ASN A 15 -37.44 -59.35 -6.21
N SER A 16 -37.18 -58.68 -7.35
CA SER A 16 -36.07 -59.04 -8.23
C SER A 16 -34.81 -58.60 -7.55
N GLY A 17 -33.98 -59.50 -7.07
CA GLY A 17 -32.66 -59.21 -6.55
C GLY A 17 -31.73 -58.78 -7.69
N PHE A 18 -30.73 -57.92 -7.38
CA PHE A 18 -29.69 -57.53 -8.32
C PHE A 18 -28.84 -58.72 -8.75
N THR A 19 -28.51 -58.78 -10.03
CA THR A 19 -27.58 -59.79 -10.52
C THR A 19 -26.15 -59.39 -10.14
N LEU A 20 -25.28 -60.42 -9.97
CA LEU A 20 -23.86 -60.16 -9.65
C LEU A 20 -23.17 -59.27 -10.72
N VAL A 21 -23.56 -59.51 -12.00
CA VAL A 21 -23.04 -58.71 -13.14
C VAL A 21 -23.46 -57.24 -13.05
N GLU A 22 -24.70 -56.96 -12.67
CA GLU A 22 -25.20 -55.59 -12.50
C GLU A 22 -24.45 -54.83 -11.40
N LEU A 23 -24.13 -55.52 -10.29
CA LEU A 23 -23.35 -54.93 -9.21
C LEU A 23 -21.91 -54.60 -9.66
N VAL A 24 -21.26 -55.44 -10.44
CA VAL A 24 -19.90 -55.19 -10.98
C VAL A 24 -19.91 -53.99 -11.94
N ILE A 25 -20.91 -53.89 -12.81
CA ILE A 25 -21.04 -52.76 -13.74
C ILE A 25 -21.25 -51.45 -12.98
N VAL A 26 -22.12 -51.45 -11.97
CA VAL A 26 -22.35 -50.26 -11.14
C VAL A 26 -21.08 -49.82 -10.41
N MET A 27 -20.31 -50.74 -9.84
CA MET A 27 -19.03 -50.40 -9.20
C MET A 27 -18.01 -49.84 -10.19
N ALA A 28 -17.96 -50.40 -11.41
CA ALA A 28 -17.06 -49.88 -12.44
C ALA A 28 -17.42 -48.44 -12.85
N ILE A 29 -18.70 -48.16 -13.07
CA ILE A 29 -19.19 -46.82 -13.40
C ILE A 29 -18.95 -45.84 -12.24
N MET A 30 -19.23 -46.24 -11.00
CA MET A 30 -18.97 -45.43 -9.80
C MET A 30 -17.48 -45.11 -9.64
N GLY A 31 -16.58 -46.05 -9.95
CA GLY A 31 -15.15 -45.82 -9.94
C GLY A 31 -14.71 -44.73 -10.93
N ILE A 32 -15.21 -44.79 -12.17
CA ILE A 32 -14.89 -43.79 -13.21
C ILE A 32 -15.47 -42.43 -12.83
N LEU A 33 -16.69 -42.32 -12.36
CA LEU A 33 -17.31 -41.09 -11.90
C LEU A 33 -16.59 -40.50 -10.69
N GLY A 34 -16.16 -41.34 -9.75
CA GLY A 34 -15.38 -40.92 -8.57
C GLY A 34 -14.06 -40.25 -8.98
N LEU A 35 -13.33 -40.84 -9.92
CA LEU A 35 -12.09 -40.24 -10.45
C LEU A 35 -12.35 -38.92 -11.16
N ALA A 36 -13.39 -38.80 -11.96
CA ALA A 36 -13.74 -37.56 -12.65
C ALA A 36 -14.10 -36.43 -11.67
N VAL A 37 -14.92 -36.73 -10.65
CA VAL A 37 -15.32 -35.77 -9.62
C VAL A 37 -14.10 -35.32 -8.79
N THR A 38 -13.23 -36.24 -8.40
CA THR A 38 -12.02 -35.93 -7.64
C THR A 38 -11.07 -34.99 -8.43
N GLY A 39 -10.89 -35.29 -9.72
CA GLY A 39 -10.09 -34.46 -10.62
C GLY A 39 -10.68 -33.05 -10.78
N PHE A 40 -12.00 -32.95 -10.94
CA PHE A 40 -12.69 -31.64 -11.04
C PHE A 40 -12.58 -30.82 -9.76
N ILE A 41 -12.79 -31.40 -8.58
CA ILE A 41 -12.65 -30.72 -7.29
C ILE A 41 -11.23 -30.21 -7.10
N GLY A 42 -10.21 -31.01 -7.41
CA GLY A 42 -8.82 -30.61 -7.29
C GLY A 42 -8.47 -29.41 -8.17
N THR A 43 -8.92 -29.39 -9.42
CA THR A 43 -8.70 -28.28 -10.35
C THR A 43 -9.47 -27.02 -9.92
N SER A 44 -10.74 -27.17 -9.55
CA SER A 44 -11.58 -26.06 -9.09
C SER A 44 -11.02 -25.40 -7.82
N THR A 45 -10.53 -26.18 -6.88
CA THR A 45 -9.92 -25.68 -5.65
C THR A 45 -8.66 -24.86 -5.95
N LYS A 46 -7.82 -25.31 -6.88
CA LYS A 46 -6.64 -24.57 -7.32
C LYS A 46 -7.04 -23.24 -7.96
N GLN A 47 -7.96 -23.26 -8.91
CA GLN A 47 -8.46 -22.05 -9.58
C GLN A 47 -9.06 -21.05 -8.58
N TYR A 48 -9.84 -21.53 -7.62
CA TYR A 48 -10.42 -20.69 -6.56
C TYR A 48 -9.32 -20.02 -5.74
N LYS A 49 -8.31 -20.76 -5.30
CA LYS A 49 -7.17 -20.17 -4.55
C LYS A 49 -6.41 -19.12 -5.36
N TYR A 50 -6.23 -19.33 -6.66
CA TYR A 50 -5.59 -18.32 -7.52
C TYR A 50 -6.45 -17.07 -7.69
N ALA A 51 -7.75 -17.23 -7.91
CA ALA A 51 -8.66 -16.12 -8.03
C ALA A 51 -8.76 -15.31 -6.72
N THR A 52 -8.83 -15.98 -5.57
CA THR A 52 -8.87 -15.31 -4.27
C THR A 52 -7.61 -14.47 -4.03
N LYS A 53 -6.42 -15.01 -4.30
CA LYS A 53 -5.17 -14.25 -4.16
C LYS A 53 -5.12 -13.01 -5.03
N ASP A 54 -5.66 -13.07 -6.24
CA ASP A 54 -5.69 -11.94 -7.16
C ASP A 54 -6.63 -10.83 -6.63
N VAL A 55 -7.79 -11.22 -6.13
CA VAL A 55 -8.74 -10.28 -5.51
C VAL A 55 -8.17 -9.68 -4.22
N ASP A 56 -7.53 -10.49 -3.38
CA ASP A 56 -6.91 -10.02 -2.13
C ASP A 56 -5.83 -8.96 -2.41
N LEU A 57 -4.95 -9.20 -3.40
CA LEU A 57 -3.95 -8.22 -3.82
C LEU A 57 -4.56 -6.91 -4.33
N GLN A 58 -5.61 -7.00 -5.15
CA GLN A 58 -6.29 -5.82 -5.66
C GLN A 58 -6.95 -5.01 -4.52
N TYR A 59 -7.57 -5.71 -3.58
CA TYR A 59 -8.20 -5.08 -2.43
C TYR A 59 -7.17 -4.40 -1.52
N GLU A 60 -6.06 -5.09 -1.20
CA GLU A 60 -4.96 -4.54 -0.41
C GLU A 60 -4.35 -3.31 -1.09
N ALA A 61 -4.13 -3.39 -2.41
CA ALA A 61 -3.62 -2.28 -3.18
C ALA A 61 -4.56 -1.07 -3.17
N GLN A 62 -5.86 -1.26 -3.36
CA GLN A 62 -6.85 -0.19 -3.32
C GLN A 62 -6.93 0.44 -1.92
N LEU A 63 -6.94 -0.37 -0.87
CA LEU A 63 -6.99 0.11 0.50
C LEU A 63 -5.75 0.96 0.82
N THR A 64 -4.57 0.47 0.48
CA THR A 64 -3.29 1.16 0.69
C THR A 64 -3.24 2.48 -0.09
N MET A 65 -3.60 2.46 -1.38
CA MET A 65 -3.62 3.66 -2.21
C MET A 65 -4.60 4.70 -1.69
N ASN A 66 -5.78 4.30 -1.24
CA ASN A 66 -6.76 5.21 -0.66
C ASN A 66 -6.26 5.83 0.65
N GLN A 67 -5.64 5.03 1.51
CA GLN A 67 -5.07 5.53 2.77
C GLN A 67 -3.95 6.53 2.53
N ILE A 68 -2.98 6.19 1.68
CA ILE A 68 -1.87 7.08 1.32
C ILE A 68 -2.39 8.32 0.60
N GLY A 69 -3.31 8.14 -0.34
CA GLY A 69 -3.92 9.22 -1.11
C GLY A 69 -4.62 10.25 -0.23
N ASN A 70 -5.37 9.82 0.76
CA ASN A 70 -6.03 10.74 1.70
C ASN A 70 -5.01 11.58 2.48
N LEU A 71 -3.89 10.97 2.90
CA LEU A 71 -2.82 11.69 3.59
C LEU A 71 -2.15 12.72 2.67
N ILE A 72 -1.90 12.37 1.40
CA ILE A 72 -1.32 13.28 0.40
C ILE A 72 -2.29 14.45 0.10
N ILE A 73 -3.57 14.16 -0.12
CA ILE A 73 -4.60 15.17 -0.43
C ILE A 73 -4.70 16.20 0.70
N ASP A 74 -4.60 15.77 1.95
CA ASP A 74 -4.72 16.62 3.13
C ASP A 74 -3.39 17.21 3.61
N ALA A 75 -2.29 17.08 2.84
CA ALA A 75 -1.00 17.69 3.16
C ALA A 75 -1.13 19.21 3.34
N GLN A 76 -0.54 19.77 4.41
CA GLN A 76 -0.69 21.20 4.76
C GLN A 76 0.61 21.99 4.68
N LYS A 77 1.76 21.37 4.93
CA LYS A 77 3.05 22.05 5.04
C LYS A 77 4.07 21.58 4.02
N GLY A 78 4.01 20.33 3.58
CA GLY A 78 4.95 19.80 2.60
C GLY A 78 4.85 18.30 2.41
N VAL A 79 5.44 17.84 1.32
CA VAL A 79 5.60 16.40 1.02
C VAL A 79 7.05 16.18 0.59
N LYS A 80 7.74 15.28 1.29
CA LYS A 80 9.13 14.90 1.04
C LYS A 80 9.24 13.42 0.75
N TYR A 81 10.06 13.06 -0.21
CA TYR A 81 10.41 11.68 -0.48
C TYR A 81 11.90 11.44 -0.26
N GLU A 82 12.22 10.47 0.58
CA GLU A 82 13.56 9.97 0.83
C GLU A 82 13.66 8.58 0.18
N PRO A 83 14.33 8.46 -0.98
CA PRO A 83 14.51 7.16 -1.62
C PRO A 83 15.41 6.26 -0.78
N ALA A 84 15.27 4.95 -0.94
CA ALA A 84 16.16 3.98 -0.38
C ALA A 84 17.59 4.28 -0.84
N THR A 85 18.53 4.41 0.09
CA THR A 85 19.93 4.60 -0.25
C THR A 85 20.47 3.23 -0.66
N VAL A 86 20.60 2.98 -1.96
CA VAL A 86 21.40 1.88 -2.44
C VAL A 86 22.85 2.24 -2.08
N ALA A 87 23.52 1.43 -1.26
CA ALA A 87 24.95 1.60 -1.07
C ALA A 87 25.58 1.59 -2.46
N ALA A 88 26.19 2.71 -2.86
CA ALA A 88 26.84 2.82 -4.16
C ALA A 88 27.75 1.61 -4.34
N PRO A 89 27.77 0.96 -5.52
CA PRO A 89 28.76 -0.09 -5.78
C PRO A 89 30.11 0.52 -5.48
N VAL A 90 30.86 -0.11 -4.57
CA VAL A 90 32.24 0.29 -4.31
C VAL A 90 32.93 0.25 -5.68
N GLU A 91 33.28 1.42 -6.20
CA GLU A 91 34.14 1.52 -7.37
C GLU A 91 35.38 0.70 -7.03
N VAL A 92 35.46 -0.51 -7.59
CA VAL A 92 36.68 -1.30 -7.54
C VAL A 92 37.69 -0.48 -8.33
N ALA A 93 38.56 0.18 -7.58
CA ALA A 93 39.66 0.96 -8.12
C ALA A 93 40.28 0.18 -9.30
N SER A 94 40.24 0.83 -10.46
CA SER A 94 40.87 0.46 -11.70
C SER A 94 42.18 -0.26 -11.42
N VAL A 95 42.20 -1.59 -11.52
CA VAL A 95 43.43 -2.36 -11.59
C VAL A 95 43.96 -2.18 -13.02
N ASN A 96 45.07 -1.50 -13.10
CA ASN A 96 45.87 -1.26 -14.28
C ASN A 96 46.17 -2.59 -15.02
N PRO A 97 45.86 -2.72 -16.32
CA PRO A 97 46.15 -3.94 -17.05
C PRO A 97 47.56 -3.87 -17.68
N GLU A 98 48.60 -4.17 -16.91
CA GLU A 98 49.89 -4.52 -17.47
C GLU A 98 50.47 -5.74 -16.73
N ALA A 99 50.20 -6.91 -17.22
CA ALA A 99 51.12 -8.06 -17.31
C ALA A 99 50.34 -9.26 -17.84
N GLY A 100 50.67 -9.63 -19.09
CA GLY A 100 50.14 -10.83 -19.71
C GLY A 100 50.56 -12.10 -19.02
N TYR A 101 49.66 -13.09 -19.06
CA TYR A 101 50.02 -14.52 -19.31
C TYR A 101 48.74 -15.26 -19.73
N ILE A 102 48.89 -15.93 -20.86
CA ILE A 102 47.95 -16.88 -21.44
C ILE A 102 47.97 -18.16 -20.63
N ALA A 103 46.83 -18.66 -20.20
CA ALA A 103 46.65 -20.07 -19.87
C ALA A 103 45.21 -20.50 -20.20
N THR A 104 45.12 -21.32 -21.24
CA THR A 104 43.98 -22.15 -21.59
C THR A 104 43.75 -23.23 -20.55
N ALA A 105 42.51 -23.42 -20.07
CA ALA A 105 41.99 -24.75 -19.69
C ALA A 105 40.47 -24.70 -19.42
N SER A 106 39.73 -25.44 -20.23
CA SER A 106 38.65 -26.40 -19.93
C SER A 106 37.47 -25.97 -19.08
N ALA A 107 36.31 -26.10 -19.75
CA ALA A 107 34.98 -26.14 -19.21
C ALA A 107 34.81 -27.24 -18.17
N GLU A 108 34.31 -26.90 -16.99
CA GLU A 108 33.60 -27.82 -16.12
C GLU A 108 32.39 -27.09 -15.55
N GLU A 109 31.26 -27.77 -15.70
CA GLU A 109 29.94 -27.36 -15.20
C GLU A 109 30.02 -27.19 -13.68
N ALA A 110 29.78 -25.98 -13.17
CA ALA A 110 29.54 -25.73 -11.76
C ALA A 110 28.15 -25.13 -11.61
N SER A 111 27.33 -25.95 -10.94
CA SER A 111 26.02 -25.63 -10.41
C SER A 111 25.93 -24.19 -9.89
N SER A 112 24.90 -23.46 -10.35
CA SER A 112 24.52 -22.17 -9.83
C SER A 112 24.08 -22.31 -8.36
N GLU A 113 24.99 -22.03 -7.44
CA GLU A 113 24.64 -21.58 -6.12
C GLU A 113 24.14 -20.13 -6.28
N GLU A 114 22.87 -19.93 -6.05
CA GLU A 114 22.31 -18.59 -5.84
C GLU A 114 23.00 -17.99 -4.61
N ALA A 115 24.03 -17.21 -4.85
CA ALA A 115 24.55 -16.30 -3.84
C ALA A 115 23.44 -15.28 -3.59
N SER A 116 22.69 -15.47 -2.51
CA SER A 116 21.86 -14.44 -1.92
C SER A 116 22.76 -13.31 -1.45
N SER A 117 23.04 -12.34 -2.33
CA SER A 117 23.50 -11.04 -1.91
C SER A 117 22.38 -10.46 -1.04
N GLU A 118 22.57 -10.45 0.27
CA GLU A 118 21.83 -9.60 1.19
C GLU A 118 22.12 -8.15 0.77
N GLU A 119 21.38 -7.65 -0.22
CA GLU A 119 21.29 -6.23 -0.48
C GLU A 119 20.65 -5.60 0.75
N THR A 120 21.47 -4.95 1.58
CA THR A 120 21.02 -4.07 2.66
C THR A 120 20.37 -2.85 2.03
N SER A 121 19.18 -3.04 1.45
CA SER A 121 18.39 -1.94 0.94
C SER A 121 17.82 -1.18 2.13
N SER A 122 18.25 0.07 2.28
CA SER A 122 17.70 0.96 3.30
C SER A 122 16.23 1.26 3.00
N ASP A 123 15.47 1.55 4.05
CA ASP A 123 14.06 1.92 3.94
C ASP A 123 13.88 3.17 3.09
N SER A 124 12.82 3.21 2.26
CA SER A 124 12.39 4.46 1.62
C SER A 124 11.22 5.07 2.39
N LYS A 125 11.14 6.41 2.41
CA LYS A 125 10.14 7.13 3.20
C LYS A 125 9.46 8.22 2.41
N LEU A 126 8.14 8.24 2.46
CA LEU A 126 7.33 9.38 2.04
C LEU A 126 6.84 10.11 3.30
N ILE A 127 7.26 11.35 3.47
CA ILE A 127 7.02 12.16 4.66
C ILE A 127 6.02 13.26 4.28
N ILE A 128 4.92 13.33 5.01
CA ILE A 128 3.85 14.30 4.79
C ILE A 128 3.76 15.20 6.03
N TYR A 129 4.08 16.48 5.85
CA TYR A 129 4.08 17.47 6.91
C TYR A 129 2.71 18.14 7.03
N ASN A 130 2.11 18.03 8.21
CA ASN A 130 0.93 18.78 8.60
C ASN A 130 1.29 19.78 9.70
N LYS A 131 0.29 20.59 10.13
CA LYS A 131 0.51 21.65 11.13
C LYS A 131 1.03 21.12 12.46
N ASP A 132 0.46 20.03 12.96
CA ASP A 132 0.69 19.51 14.30
C ASP A 132 1.32 18.11 14.31
N CYS A 133 1.48 17.49 13.15
CA CYS A 133 1.99 16.13 13.03
C CYS A 133 2.65 15.88 11.68
N THR A 134 3.48 14.85 11.66
CA THR A 134 4.08 14.31 10.43
C THR A 134 3.64 12.88 10.25
N TYR A 135 3.23 12.54 9.04
CA TYR A 135 2.97 11.16 8.66
C TYR A 135 4.16 10.62 7.88
N ASN A 136 4.74 9.55 8.38
CA ASN A 136 5.86 8.84 7.75
C ASN A 136 5.33 7.53 7.18
N ILE A 137 5.34 7.40 5.87
CA ILE A 137 5.02 6.17 5.16
C ILE A 137 6.34 5.51 4.82
N ILE A 138 6.64 4.40 5.47
CA ILE A 138 7.94 3.73 5.44
C ILE A 138 7.78 2.43 4.68
N TYR A 139 8.47 2.30 3.56
CA TYR A 139 8.56 1.04 2.82
C TYR A 139 9.85 0.32 3.19
N ARG A 140 9.73 -0.92 3.64
CA ARG A 140 10.83 -1.83 3.96
C ARG A 140 10.92 -2.93 2.90
N PRO A 141 11.84 -2.83 1.96
CA PRO A 141 12.01 -3.83 0.92
C PRO A 141 12.32 -5.22 1.47
N SER A 142 13.13 -5.31 2.53
CA SER A 142 13.50 -6.57 3.19
C SER A 142 12.32 -7.35 3.78
N GLU A 143 11.27 -6.63 4.21
CA GLU A 143 10.05 -7.21 4.80
C GLU A 143 8.91 -7.30 3.79
N HIS A 144 9.03 -6.66 2.61
CA HIS A 144 7.96 -6.47 1.64
C HIS A 144 6.71 -5.81 2.24
N LYS A 145 6.90 -4.78 3.10
CA LYS A 145 5.84 -4.13 3.85
C LYS A 145 5.92 -2.62 3.80
N ILE A 146 4.74 -2.00 3.93
CA ILE A 146 4.62 -0.56 4.15
C ILE A 146 4.07 -0.33 5.55
N TYR A 147 4.70 0.58 6.28
CA TYR A 147 4.30 1.01 7.61
C TYR A 147 3.91 2.48 7.61
N LEU A 148 2.95 2.84 8.44
CA LEU A 148 2.57 4.20 8.74
C LEU A 148 2.99 4.54 10.17
N ARG A 149 3.71 5.65 10.34
CA ARG A 149 4.01 6.24 11.63
C ARG A 149 3.54 7.69 11.65
N LYS A 150 2.82 8.07 12.69
CA LYS A 150 2.39 9.44 12.92
C LYS A 150 3.19 10.03 14.07
N ASP A 151 3.99 11.04 13.79
CA ASP A 151 4.78 11.75 14.80
C ASP A 151 4.12 13.09 15.12
N THR A 152 4.01 13.43 16.39
CA THR A 152 3.46 14.72 16.84
C THR A 152 4.58 15.76 16.91
N LEU A 153 4.36 16.90 16.28
CA LEU A 153 5.33 17.98 16.21
C LEU A 153 5.08 19.04 17.29
N ASP A 154 6.14 19.66 17.72
CA ASP A 154 6.07 20.94 18.40
C ASP A 154 5.82 22.03 17.36
N THR A 155 4.70 22.72 17.47
CA THR A 155 4.29 23.75 16.51
C THR A 155 5.21 24.95 16.46
N ALA A 156 5.96 25.21 17.54
CA ALA A 156 6.90 26.34 17.61
C ALA A 156 8.22 26.01 16.93
N THR A 157 8.75 24.80 17.10
CA THR A 157 10.07 24.41 16.60
C THR A 157 10.02 23.51 15.38
N GLY A 158 8.88 22.85 15.13
CA GLY A 158 8.75 21.83 14.09
C GLY A 158 9.43 20.51 14.42
N ALA A 159 10.06 20.41 15.58
CA ALA A 159 10.70 19.19 16.02
C ALA A 159 9.66 18.16 16.52
N VAL A 160 9.98 16.89 16.38
CA VAL A 160 9.17 15.83 17.00
C VAL A 160 9.25 15.98 18.52
N LYS A 161 8.11 16.05 19.21
CA LYS A 161 8.08 16.11 20.68
C LYS A 161 8.75 14.87 21.27
N ALA A 162 9.37 15.00 22.44
CA ALA A 162 10.06 13.88 23.09
C ALA A 162 9.19 12.63 23.25
N ASP A 163 7.90 12.82 23.57
CA ASP A 163 6.91 11.74 23.67
C ASP A 163 6.00 11.64 22.43
N GLY A 164 6.36 12.37 21.35
CA GLY A 164 5.52 12.54 20.17
C GLY A 164 5.79 11.52 19.06
N GLN A 165 6.79 10.68 19.20
CA GLN A 165 7.07 9.64 18.21
C GLN A 165 6.00 8.55 18.28
N GLY A 166 5.26 8.39 17.19
CA GLY A 166 4.20 7.40 17.08
C GLY A 166 4.75 5.97 16.93
N LYS A 167 3.88 5.01 17.18
CA LYS A 167 4.18 3.61 16.86
C LYS A 167 3.95 3.37 15.38
N GLU A 168 4.79 2.53 14.80
CA GLU A 168 4.59 2.05 13.44
C GLU A 168 3.39 1.10 13.40
N SER A 169 2.49 1.33 12.47
CA SER A 169 1.35 0.47 12.18
C SER A 169 1.50 -0.09 10.77
N LEU A 170 1.28 -1.39 10.63
CA LEU A 170 1.31 -2.05 9.33
C LEU A 170 0.18 -1.49 8.45
N MET A 171 0.52 -1.06 7.24
CA MET A 171 -0.42 -0.53 6.25
C MET A 171 -0.64 -1.51 5.12
N ALA A 172 0.43 -2.13 4.61
CA ALA A 172 0.35 -3.11 3.52
C ALA A 172 1.43 -4.17 3.64
N GLU A 173 1.11 -5.37 3.16
CA GLU A 173 2.02 -6.50 2.99
C GLU A 173 2.23 -6.81 1.51
N ASN A 174 3.08 -7.75 1.20
CA ASN A 174 3.32 -8.22 -0.16
C ASN A 174 3.77 -7.12 -1.15
N VAL A 175 4.36 -6.04 -0.66
CA VAL A 175 4.82 -4.90 -1.46
C VAL A 175 6.24 -5.18 -1.97
N ILE A 176 6.44 -5.10 -3.28
CA ILE A 176 7.75 -5.29 -3.91
C ILE A 176 8.32 -4.01 -4.53
N GLY A 177 7.50 -2.94 -4.59
CA GLY A 177 7.93 -1.64 -5.11
C GLY A 177 7.06 -0.52 -4.55
N PHE A 178 7.70 0.61 -4.22
CA PHE A 178 7.05 1.83 -3.74
C PHE A 178 7.76 3.03 -4.34
N THR A 179 7.10 3.69 -5.29
CA THR A 179 7.68 4.78 -6.06
C THR A 179 6.75 5.99 -6.08
N PRO A 180 6.93 6.94 -5.17
CA PRO A 180 6.29 8.25 -5.24
C PRO A 180 6.92 9.09 -6.35
N ASP A 181 6.10 9.80 -7.11
CA ASP A 181 6.51 10.73 -8.16
C ASP A 181 6.04 12.15 -7.79
N LEU A 182 7.00 13.00 -7.47
CA LEU A 182 6.78 14.40 -7.10
C LEU A 182 7.01 15.37 -8.27
N SER A 183 7.30 14.88 -9.47
CA SER A 183 7.67 15.72 -10.63
C SER A 183 6.57 16.69 -11.05
N GLU A 184 5.32 16.33 -10.89
CA GLU A 184 4.16 17.16 -11.22
C GLU A 184 3.60 17.96 -10.02
N ALA A 185 4.25 17.85 -8.86
CA ALA A 185 3.72 18.41 -7.63
C ALA A 185 3.75 19.95 -7.62
N GLU A 186 4.80 20.58 -8.12
CA GLU A 186 4.88 22.05 -8.22
C GLU A 186 3.99 22.62 -9.33
N SER A 187 3.96 21.95 -10.49
CA SER A 187 3.25 22.45 -11.68
C SER A 187 1.75 22.20 -11.63
N LYS A 188 1.34 21.00 -11.22
CA LYS A 188 -0.07 20.54 -11.22
C LYS A 188 -0.65 20.32 -9.82
N ASN A 189 0.14 20.54 -8.78
CA ASN A 189 -0.25 20.25 -7.40
C ASN A 189 -0.66 18.78 -7.21
N SER A 190 0.01 17.88 -7.92
CA SER A 190 -0.34 16.45 -7.99
C SER A 190 0.87 15.59 -7.68
N VAL A 191 0.66 14.58 -6.85
CA VAL A 191 1.66 13.57 -6.50
C VAL A 191 1.23 12.25 -7.11
N GLY A 192 2.10 11.66 -7.93
CA GLY A 192 1.95 10.32 -8.45
C GLY A 192 2.42 9.28 -7.44
N LEU A 193 1.76 8.14 -7.40
CA LEU A 193 2.18 7.01 -6.59
C LEU A 193 2.03 5.72 -7.38
N VAL A 194 3.10 4.94 -7.40
CA VAL A 194 3.10 3.59 -7.96
C VAL A 194 3.49 2.62 -6.85
N VAL A 195 2.65 1.61 -6.63
CA VAL A 195 2.91 0.56 -5.66
C VAL A 195 2.74 -0.79 -6.34
N ASP A 196 3.76 -1.61 -6.25
CA ASP A 196 3.80 -2.95 -6.82
C ASP A 196 3.61 -3.99 -5.72
N PHE A 197 2.68 -4.91 -5.94
CA PHE A 197 2.36 -6.00 -5.02
C PHE A 197 2.67 -7.35 -5.65
N LYS A 198 3.05 -8.34 -4.83
CA LYS A 198 3.31 -9.72 -5.28
C LYS A 198 2.89 -10.74 -4.23
N ALA A 199 2.03 -11.68 -4.61
CA ALA A 199 1.69 -12.84 -3.78
C ALA A 199 1.89 -14.15 -4.57
N GLY A 200 2.95 -14.87 -4.26
CA GLY A 200 3.41 -16.01 -5.06
C GLY A 200 3.80 -15.58 -6.48
N ASP A 201 3.14 -16.20 -7.48
CA ASP A 201 3.40 -15.90 -8.91
C ASP A 201 2.60 -14.70 -9.44
N LYS A 202 1.67 -14.16 -8.64
CA LYS A 202 0.82 -13.04 -9.05
C LYS A 202 1.46 -11.72 -8.69
N LYS A 203 1.42 -10.78 -9.65
CA LYS A 203 1.85 -9.40 -9.46
C LYS A 203 0.68 -8.47 -9.79
N TYR A 204 0.57 -7.39 -9.05
CA TYR A 204 -0.39 -6.33 -9.28
C TYR A 204 0.27 -4.97 -9.07
N THR A 205 0.18 -4.08 -10.07
CA THR A 205 0.68 -2.71 -9.98
C THR A 205 -0.48 -1.75 -9.85
N SER A 206 -0.49 -0.95 -8.80
CA SER A 206 -1.43 0.14 -8.62
C SER A 206 -0.73 1.47 -8.91
N LYS A 207 -1.30 2.26 -9.82
CA LYS A 207 -0.79 3.60 -10.17
C LYS A 207 -1.91 4.60 -10.08
N GLN A 208 -1.69 5.67 -9.30
CA GLN A 208 -2.67 6.73 -9.12
C GLN A 208 -1.99 8.08 -8.91
N ASN A 209 -2.67 9.16 -9.35
CA ASN A 209 -2.24 10.53 -9.10
C ASN A 209 -3.23 11.18 -8.14
N PHE A 210 -2.69 11.87 -7.13
CA PHE A 210 -3.46 12.55 -6.10
C PHE A 210 -3.23 14.05 -6.19
N THR A 211 -4.29 14.80 -6.38
CA THR A 211 -4.23 16.28 -6.37
C THR A 211 -4.37 16.76 -4.95
N MET A 212 -3.35 17.46 -4.46
CA MET A 212 -3.34 18.02 -3.12
C MET A 212 -4.34 19.16 -2.99
N ARG A 213 -5.01 19.26 -1.83
CA ARG A 213 -5.95 20.34 -1.54
C ARG A 213 -5.23 21.68 -1.37
N ASN A 214 -4.06 21.65 -0.77
CA ASN A 214 -3.24 22.80 -0.51
C ASN A 214 -2.05 22.83 -1.46
N LYS A 215 -1.63 24.01 -1.89
CA LYS A 215 -0.37 24.17 -2.61
C LYS A 215 0.76 24.19 -1.59
N VAL A 216 1.48 23.09 -1.49
CA VAL A 216 2.56 22.90 -0.52
C VAL A 216 3.89 22.63 -1.24
N PRO A 217 5.04 23.00 -0.64
CA PRO A 217 6.35 22.66 -1.20
C PRO A 217 6.53 21.13 -1.21
N THR A 218 7.19 20.65 -2.26
CA THR A 218 7.44 19.23 -2.48
C THR A 218 8.87 19.02 -2.96
N GLY A 219 9.48 17.90 -2.57
CA GLY A 219 10.85 17.56 -3.00
C GLY A 219 11.69 16.94 -1.90
N ALA A 220 12.97 16.74 -2.18
CA ALA A 220 13.93 16.17 -1.22
C ALA A 220 14.36 17.17 -0.15
N ASP A 221 14.37 18.46 -0.48
CA ASP A 221 14.86 19.53 0.40
C ASP A 221 13.77 20.18 1.25
N VAL A 222 12.55 19.60 1.24
CA VAL A 222 11.45 20.13 2.04
C VAL A 222 11.67 19.81 3.51
N GLU A 223 11.72 20.86 4.31
CA GLU A 223 11.76 20.80 5.77
C GLU A 223 10.50 21.43 6.36
N TYR A 224 10.18 21.03 7.57
CA TYR A 224 9.08 21.67 8.30
C TYR A 224 9.43 23.12 8.58
N VAL A 225 8.64 24.05 8.03
CA VAL A 225 8.74 25.46 8.37
C VAL A 225 7.79 25.76 9.53
N ALA A 226 8.33 26.04 10.69
CA ALA A 226 7.53 26.49 11.83
C ALA A 226 6.66 27.70 11.43
N PRO A 227 5.42 27.81 11.93
CA PRO A 227 4.63 29.01 11.74
C PRO A 227 5.43 30.20 12.28
N VAL A 228 5.60 31.22 11.45
CA VAL A 228 6.15 32.49 11.93
C VAL A 228 5.17 32.99 13.00
N GLU A 229 5.69 33.27 14.19
CA GLU A 229 4.90 33.89 15.26
C GLU A 229 4.17 35.11 14.65
N PRO A 230 2.86 35.27 14.88
CA PRO A 230 2.17 36.45 14.37
C PRO A 230 2.91 37.68 14.90
N ILE A 231 3.37 38.51 13.97
CA ILE A 231 4.00 39.77 14.32
C ILE A 231 2.98 40.51 15.20
N SER A 232 3.33 40.74 16.46
CA SER A 232 2.48 41.53 17.34
C SER A 232 2.49 42.95 16.79
N VAL A 233 1.46 43.29 16.03
CA VAL A 233 1.30 44.65 15.53
C VAL A 233 0.80 45.51 16.68
N HIS A 234 1.67 46.38 17.20
CA HIS A 234 1.28 47.38 18.17
C HIS A 234 0.63 48.56 17.42
N ILE A 235 -0.67 48.76 17.67
CA ILE A 235 -1.43 49.86 17.09
C ILE A 235 -1.47 51.00 18.11
N TYR A 236 -0.96 52.16 17.71
CA TYR A 236 -0.95 53.36 18.56
C TYR A 236 -1.99 54.35 18.03
N TYR A 237 -2.89 54.77 18.87
CA TYR A 237 -3.84 55.84 18.59
C TYR A 237 -3.78 56.89 19.66
N GLY A 238 -3.57 58.18 19.26
CA GLY A 238 -3.43 59.28 20.20
C GLY A 238 -2.24 59.10 21.19
N GLY A 239 -1.18 58.37 20.81
CA GLY A 239 -0.01 58.11 21.65
C GLY A 239 -0.24 56.97 22.68
N ARG A 240 -1.35 56.29 22.65
CA ARG A 240 -1.65 55.09 23.50
C ARG A 240 -1.59 53.83 22.66
N ASP A 241 -1.00 52.80 23.22
CA ASP A 241 -1.05 51.45 22.65
C ASP A 241 -2.48 50.87 22.81
N VAL A 242 -3.15 50.63 21.72
CA VAL A 242 -4.49 50.08 21.65
C VAL A 242 -4.49 48.63 21.12
N SER A 243 -3.30 48.01 21.10
CA SER A 243 -3.16 46.59 20.73
C SER A 243 -4.01 45.73 21.64
N GLY A 244 -4.87 44.89 21.08
CA GLY A 244 -5.78 44.03 21.83
C GLY A 244 -7.13 44.66 22.19
N GLN A 245 -7.41 45.89 21.81
CA GLN A 245 -8.77 46.44 21.89
C GLN A 245 -9.56 46.09 20.65
N SER A 246 -10.89 45.89 20.83
CA SER A 246 -11.80 45.68 19.71
C SER A 246 -11.94 46.97 18.94
N ILE A 247 -11.47 47.02 17.70
CA ILE A 247 -11.59 48.16 16.82
C ILE A 247 -12.79 47.91 15.88
N SER A 248 -13.78 48.78 15.98
CA SER A 248 -14.90 48.74 15.03
C SER A 248 -14.62 49.71 13.89
N TYR A 249 -14.88 49.22 12.69
CA TYR A 249 -14.66 49.96 11.47
C TYR A 249 -16.02 50.41 10.91
N VAL A 250 -16.24 51.72 10.90
CA VAL A 250 -17.45 52.28 10.34
C VAL A 250 -17.14 53.06 9.08
N ARG A 251 -17.75 52.71 7.97
CA ARG A 251 -17.61 53.40 6.71
C ARG A 251 -18.67 54.50 6.65
N ARG A 252 -18.29 55.76 6.72
CA ARG A 252 -19.17 56.93 6.50
C ARG A 252 -18.69 57.69 5.26
N ASP A 253 -19.58 57.92 4.34
CA ASP A 253 -19.42 58.84 3.20
C ASP A 253 -18.06 58.72 2.46
N ASN A 254 -17.70 57.55 2.00
CA ASN A 254 -16.43 57.22 1.36
C ASN A 254 -15.14 57.50 2.19
N SER A 255 -15.27 57.89 3.42
CA SER A 255 -14.14 57.95 4.34
C SER A 255 -14.13 56.75 5.28
N ASN A 256 -12.95 56.23 5.53
CA ASN A 256 -12.75 55.13 6.48
C ASN A 256 -12.46 55.76 7.84
N VAL A 257 -13.31 55.62 8.82
CA VAL A 257 -13.08 56.09 10.20
C VAL A 257 -12.92 54.89 11.09
N LEU A 258 -11.84 54.82 11.86
CA LEU A 258 -11.60 53.85 12.94
C LEU A 258 -12.23 54.39 14.22
N GLU A 259 -13.21 53.68 14.77
CA GLU A 259 -13.78 53.93 16.11
C GLU A 259 -13.19 52.85 17.07
N LEU A 260 -12.73 53.35 18.20
CA LEU A 260 -12.15 52.56 19.30
C LEU A 260 -13.15 52.28 20.38
#